data_c23ac5326ba58ce665c2671a86951f09
#
_entry.id   c23ac5326ba58ce665c2671a86951f09
#
_cell.length_a   1.000
_cell.length_b   1.000
_cell.length_c   1.000
_cell.angle_alpha   90.00
_cell.angle_beta   90.00
_cell.angle_gamma   90.00
#
_symmetry.space_group_name_H-M   'P 1'
#
loop_
_entity.id
_entity.type
_entity.pdbx_description
1 polymer ?
#
loop_
_entity_poly.entity_id
_entity_poly.type
_entity_poly.pdbx_seq_one_letter_code
_entity_poly.pdbx_strand_id
1 'polypeptide(L)'
;MDALSETLRVVRLVGAIFINAKFTAPWCYQSPTADTAAPLLEPGAERVVIFHLITEGDCYVELGNDPPVRLSAGDVVVFPQGHAHRMASEPGLPPATGARLDQVLARRPRQLVYGGRGPTTRLVCGYLACDRRLAGILLAGLPALLRVNLRGSNAGIWLEASVRYALAEARSPRPGGAGVLAKLAEVLFIEVLRLYMNQQSEGRTGWLAGVGDRIVGPALNAMHSRPAHAWTLEELARDAGSSRSVLADRFQHLVGNSPMQYLTQWRMLLAANLLCRSNAPLARIAEDVGYQTDTAFSRAFRRAYGSPPAAWRRNQLARDHVR
;
A
#
# COMPACT_ATOMS: atom_id res chain seq x y z
N MET A 1 -3.73 18.94 -7.07
CA MET A 1 -3.63 17.48 -7.03
C MET A 1 -4.14 17.04 -5.67
N ASP A 2 -4.84 15.91 -5.54
CA ASP A 2 -5.36 15.44 -4.27
C ASP A 2 -4.28 14.74 -3.41
N ALA A 3 -4.56 14.60 -2.09
CA ALA A 3 -3.60 14.06 -1.14
C ALA A 3 -3.22 12.59 -1.42
N LEU A 4 -4.15 11.77 -1.95
CA LEU A 4 -3.87 10.39 -2.31
C LEU A 4 -2.88 10.32 -3.48
N SER A 5 -3.13 11.10 -4.55
CA SER A 5 -2.25 11.18 -5.71
C SER A 5 -0.85 11.65 -5.34
N GLU A 6 -0.72 12.69 -4.48
CA GLU A 6 0.59 13.16 -4.01
C GLU A 6 1.31 12.12 -3.16
N THR A 7 0.60 11.43 -2.28
CA THR A 7 1.19 10.37 -1.46
C THR A 7 1.70 9.21 -2.32
N LEU A 8 0.92 8.75 -3.29
CA LEU A 8 1.31 7.67 -4.21
C LEU A 8 2.50 8.05 -5.09
N ARG A 9 2.61 9.33 -5.48
CA ARG A 9 3.78 9.84 -6.21
C ARG A 9 5.07 9.77 -5.40
N VAL A 10 4.98 10.00 -4.08
CA VAL A 10 6.12 9.99 -3.17
C VAL A 10 6.50 8.55 -2.75
N VAL A 11 5.49 7.73 -2.45
CA VAL A 11 5.68 6.40 -1.85
C VAL A 11 6.30 5.38 -2.82
N ARG A 12 6.23 5.57 -4.12
CA ARG A 12 6.72 4.61 -5.13
C ARG A 12 6.36 3.17 -4.78
N LEU A 13 5.33 2.71 -5.42
CA LEU A 13 4.97 1.31 -5.38
C LEU A 13 5.55 0.62 -6.63
N VAL A 14 6.29 -0.46 -6.41
CA VAL A 14 6.74 -1.33 -7.51
C VAL A 14 6.05 -2.66 -7.32
N GLY A 15 5.21 -3.06 -8.26
CA GLY A 15 4.37 -4.24 -8.10
C GLY A 15 4.63 -5.31 -9.15
N ALA A 16 4.19 -6.52 -8.83
CA ALA A 16 4.11 -7.62 -9.79
C ALA A 16 2.96 -8.57 -9.45
N ILE A 17 2.41 -9.20 -10.49
CA ILE A 17 1.56 -10.37 -10.38
C ILE A 17 2.45 -11.59 -10.53
N PHE A 18 2.57 -12.42 -9.51
CA PHE A 18 3.60 -13.45 -9.46
C PHE A 18 3.06 -14.89 -9.52
N ILE A 19 1.84 -15.15 -9.03
CA ILE A 19 1.27 -16.50 -9.00
C ILE A 19 -0.15 -16.51 -9.54
N ASN A 20 -0.43 -17.42 -10.46
CA ASN A 20 -1.77 -17.82 -10.85
C ASN A 20 -2.08 -19.15 -10.15
N ALA A 21 -2.99 -19.13 -9.18
CA ALA A 21 -3.33 -20.31 -8.41
C ALA A 21 -4.68 -20.90 -8.82
N LYS A 22 -4.71 -22.24 -8.95
CA LYS A 22 -5.92 -23.04 -9.12
C LYS A 22 -5.96 -24.07 -8.00
N PHE A 23 -6.94 -23.93 -7.13
CA PHE A 23 -7.17 -24.84 -6.03
C PHE A 23 -8.48 -25.61 -6.21
N THR A 24 -8.51 -26.88 -5.76
CA THR A 24 -9.73 -27.71 -5.73
C THR A 24 -9.96 -28.20 -4.29
N ALA A 25 -11.15 -28.01 -3.75
CA ALA A 25 -11.47 -28.35 -2.38
C ALA A 25 -11.28 -29.86 -2.07
N PRO A 26 -10.85 -30.25 -0.84
CA PRO A 26 -10.40 -29.37 0.22
C PRO A 26 -8.97 -28.85 0.00
N TRP A 27 -8.71 -27.60 0.36
CA TRP A 27 -7.38 -26.99 0.32
C TRP A 27 -7.22 -25.90 1.38
N CYS A 28 -5.99 -25.71 1.85
CA CYS A 28 -5.58 -24.60 2.70
C CYS A 28 -4.14 -24.20 2.33
N TYR A 29 -3.94 -22.92 2.07
CA TYR A 29 -2.64 -22.32 1.79
C TYR A 29 -2.29 -21.30 2.88
N GLN A 30 -1.08 -21.41 3.44
CA GLN A 30 -0.51 -20.48 4.40
C GLN A 30 0.43 -19.51 3.67
N SER A 31 0.06 -18.22 3.62
CA SER A 31 0.96 -17.18 3.16
C SER A 31 1.94 -16.79 4.27
N PRO A 32 3.25 -16.67 3.97
CA PRO A 32 4.22 -16.19 4.94
C PRO A 32 4.00 -14.70 5.26
N THR A 33 4.67 -14.19 6.28
CA THR A 33 4.74 -12.74 6.53
C THR A 33 5.45 -12.02 5.40
N ALA A 34 5.19 -10.72 5.26
CA ALA A 34 5.90 -9.89 4.29
C ALA A 34 7.42 -9.90 4.50
N ASP A 35 7.89 -9.92 5.74
CA ASP A 35 9.33 -9.95 6.04
C ASP A 35 9.99 -11.24 5.53
N THR A 36 9.29 -12.38 5.58
CA THR A 36 9.75 -13.65 5.01
C THR A 36 9.63 -13.68 3.49
N ALA A 37 8.58 -13.06 2.93
CA ALA A 37 8.29 -13.09 1.50
C ALA A 37 9.13 -12.06 0.71
N ALA A 38 9.42 -10.89 1.28
CA ALA A 38 10.08 -9.78 0.58
C ALA A 38 11.42 -10.18 -0.07
N PRO A 39 12.36 -10.86 0.59
CA PRO A 39 13.62 -11.25 -0.03
C PRO A 39 13.45 -12.18 -1.24
N LEU A 40 12.36 -12.95 -1.28
CA LEU A 40 12.06 -13.90 -2.35
C LEU A 40 11.30 -13.25 -3.51
N LEU A 41 10.45 -12.27 -3.22
CA LEU A 41 9.60 -11.61 -4.20
C LEU A 41 10.31 -10.46 -4.90
N GLU A 42 10.96 -9.61 -4.12
CA GLU A 42 11.64 -8.40 -4.57
C GLU A 42 12.92 -8.20 -3.74
N PRO A 43 14.06 -8.76 -4.18
CA PRO A 43 15.33 -8.59 -3.48
C PRO A 43 15.65 -7.10 -3.27
N GLY A 44 15.87 -6.73 -2.02
CA GLY A 44 16.15 -5.36 -1.63
C GLY A 44 14.92 -4.52 -1.25
N ALA A 45 13.69 -5.02 -1.40
CA ALA A 45 12.52 -4.35 -0.87
C ALA A 45 12.53 -4.37 0.67
N GLU A 46 12.25 -3.21 1.28
CA GLU A 46 12.15 -3.11 2.74
C GLU A 46 10.77 -3.59 3.25
N ARG A 47 9.76 -3.55 2.38
CA ARG A 47 8.39 -3.96 2.68
C ARG A 47 7.66 -4.41 1.42
N VAL A 48 6.82 -5.42 1.56
CA VAL A 48 5.87 -5.83 0.53
C VAL A 48 4.44 -5.81 1.08
N VAL A 49 3.52 -5.32 0.27
CA VAL A 49 2.07 -5.43 0.46
C VAL A 49 1.61 -6.59 -0.39
N ILE A 50 0.99 -7.59 0.21
CA ILE A 50 0.50 -8.77 -0.52
C ILE A 50 -0.97 -8.57 -0.84
N PHE A 51 -1.40 -9.00 -2.03
CA PHE A 51 -2.80 -9.03 -2.40
C PHE A 51 -3.19 -10.32 -3.12
N HIS A 52 -4.47 -10.67 -2.99
CA HIS A 52 -5.08 -11.77 -3.73
C HIS A 52 -6.37 -11.31 -4.38
N LEU A 53 -6.56 -11.64 -5.65
CA LEU A 53 -7.81 -11.44 -6.38
C LEU A 53 -8.43 -12.81 -6.65
N ILE A 54 -9.67 -13.01 -6.21
CA ILE A 54 -10.44 -14.22 -6.52
C ILE A 54 -11.06 -14.04 -7.90
N THR A 55 -10.66 -14.89 -8.85
CA THR A 55 -11.16 -14.83 -10.24
C THR A 55 -12.30 -15.81 -10.52
N GLU A 56 -12.35 -16.92 -9.74
CA GLU A 56 -13.39 -17.97 -9.89
C GLU A 56 -13.62 -18.66 -8.54
N GLY A 57 -14.88 -19.02 -8.26
CA GLY A 57 -15.27 -19.75 -7.06
C GLY A 57 -15.26 -18.92 -5.78
N ASP A 58 -15.25 -19.61 -4.65
CA ASP A 58 -15.29 -19.06 -3.31
C ASP A 58 -14.17 -19.64 -2.46
N CYS A 59 -13.77 -18.91 -1.42
CA CYS A 59 -12.87 -19.39 -0.37
C CYS A 59 -13.04 -18.55 0.91
N TYR A 60 -12.24 -18.85 1.91
CA TYR A 60 -12.15 -18.10 3.16
C TYR A 60 -10.74 -17.57 3.34
N VAL A 61 -10.62 -16.40 3.94
CA VAL A 61 -9.36 -15.85 4.45
C VAL A 61 -9.43 -15.75 5.96
N GLU A 62 -8.35 -16.15 6.63
CA GLU A 62 -8.19 -16.12 8.08
C GLU A 62 -6.93 -15.31 8.41
N LEU A 63 -7.08 -14.34 9.32
CA LEU A 63 -6.00 -13.47 9.78
C LEU A 63 -5.89 -13.58 11.31
N GLY A 64 -4.83 -14.22 11.79
CA GLY A 64 -4.65 -14.45 13.23
C GLY A 64 -5.82 -15.22 13.83
N ASN A 65 -6.44 -14.62 14.85
CA ASN A 65 -7.61 -15.17 15.55
C ASN A 65 -8.93 -14.50 15.15
N ASP A 66 -8.91 -13.65 14.14
CA ASP A 66 -10.11 -12.97 13.66
C ASP A 66 -11.07 -13.99 13.00
N PRO A 67 -12.38 -13.73 13.02
CA PRO A 67 -13.35 -14.58 12.33
C PRO A 67 -13.01 -14.73 10.84
N PRO A 68 -13.16 -15.94 10.27
CA PRO A 68 -12.94 -16.18 8.85
C PRO A 68 -13.82 -15.28 7.97
N VAL A 69 -13.22 -14.67 6.97
CA VAL A 69 -13.93 -13.83 6.00
C VAL A 69 -14.15 -14.62 4.72
N ARG A 70 -15.41 -14.81 4.31
CA ARG A 70 -15.75 -15.44 3.03
C ARG A 70 -15.43 -14.49 1.88
N LEU A 71 -14.78 -15.02 0.86
CA LEU A 71 -14.43 -14.36 -0.38
C LEU A 71 -15.08 -15.07 -1.56
N SER A 72 -15.48 -14.31 -2.56
CA SER A 72 -16.07 -14.82 -3.80
C SER A 72 -15.40 -14.15 -5.02
N ALA A 73 -15.68 -14.69 -6.19
CA ALA A 73 -15.13 -14.16 -7.44
C ALA A 73 -15.42 -12.67 -7.61
N GLY A 74 -14.37 -11.89 -7.88
CA GLY A 74 -14.37 -10.42 -7.90
C GLY A 74 -13.83 -9.77 -6.62
N ASP A 75 -13.71 -10.53 -5.51
CA ASP A 75 -13.10 -9.99 -4.30
C ASP A 75 -11.59 -9.84 -4.45
N VAL A 76 -11.09 -8.66 -4.06
CA VAL A 76 -9.67 -8.41 -3.81
C VAL A 76 -9.47 -8.26 -2.31
N VAL A 77 -8.50 -8.97 -1.78
CA VAL A 77 -8.01 -8.79 -0.42
C VAL A 77 -6.58 -8.30 -0.45
N VAL A 78 -6.28 -7.32 0.38
CA VAL A 78 -4.94 -6.74 0.53
C VAL A 78 -4.52 -6.82 1.99
N PHE A 79 -3.25 -7.12 2.23
CA PHE A 79 -2.60 -7.16 3.54
C PHE A 79 -1.56 -6.04 3.63
N PRO A 80 -1.96 -4.80 3.98
CA PRO A 80 -1.08 -3.65 3.92
C PRO A 80 0.13 -3.74 4.84
N GLN A 81 -0.03 -4.40 6.00
CA GLN A 81 1.06 -4.63 6.95
C GLN A 81 1.83 -5.93 6.68
N GLY A 82 1.39 -6.72 5.69
CA GLY A 82 2.04 -7.96 5.31
C GLY A 82 1.94 -9.08 6.35
N HIS A 83 0.84 -9.14 7.08
CA HIS A 83 0.58 -10.21 8.04
C HIS A 83 0.52 -11.57 7.36
N ALA A 84 1.02 -12.61 8.06
CA ALA A 84 0.76 -13.99 7.67
C ALA A 84 -0.75 -14.26 7.72
N HIS A 85 -1.26 -14.95 6.70
CA HIS A 85 -2.68 -15.25 6.61
C HIS A 85 -2.89 -16.63 5.98
N ARG A 86 -4.06 -17.22 6.23
CA ARG A 86 -4.47 -18.47 5.58
C ARG A 86 -5.59 -18.20 4.59
N MET A 87 -5.55 -18.92 3.48
CA MET A 87 -6.65 -18.99 2.53
C MET A 87 -7.06 -20.45 2.36
N ALA A 88 -8.35 -20.75 2.46
CA ALA A 88 -8.84 -22.13 2.49
C ALA A 88 -10.21 -22.26 1.83
N SER A 89 -10.53 -23.47 1.33
CA SER A 89 -11.87 -23.78 0.85
C SER A 89 -12.93 -23.77 1.93
N GLU A 90 -12.54 -24.05 3.19
CA GLU A 90 -13.37 -24.05 4.37
C GLU A 90 -12.58 -23.54 5.58
N PRO A 91 -13.23 -22.91 6.57
CA PRO A 91 -12.57 -22.46 7.78
C PRO A 91 -11.95 -23.61 8.59
N GLY A 92 -10.82 -23.34 9.24
CA GLY A 92 -10.20 -24.27 10.16
C GLY A 92 -9.43 -25.43 9.54
N LEU A 93 -9.32 -25.51 8.21
CA LEU A 93 -8.49 -26.54 7.57
C LEU A 93 -7.00 -26.33 7.92
N PRO A 94 -6.25 -27.41 8.20
CA PRO A 94 -4.83 -27.32 8.41
C PRO A 94 -4.11 -26.92 7.11
N PRO A 95 -3.05 -26.09 7.19
CA PRO A 95 -2.25 -25.75 6.02
C PRO A 95 -1.63 -26.99 5.39
N ALA A 96 -1.66 -27.05 4.08
CA ALA A 96 -0.99 -28.14 3.35
C ALA A 96 0.53 -28.07 3.56
N THR A 97 1.11 -29.17 3.91
CA THR A 97 2.56 -29.36 3.92
C THR A 97 3.05 -29.50 2.49
N GLY A 98 3.78 -28.50 1.96
CA GLY A 98 4.47 -28.69 0.70
C GLY A 98 4.40 -27.55 -0.34
N ALA A 99 3.50 -26.61 -0.25
CA ALA A 99 3.48 -25.45 -1.14
C ALA A 99 4.38 -24.32 -0.58
N ARG A 100 5.69 -24.47 -0.73
CA ARG A 100 6.65 -23.43 -0.29
C ARG A 100 6.75 -22.35 -1.36
N LEU A 101 6.72 -21.08 -0.93
CA LEU A 101 6.75 -19.92 -1.81
C LEU A 101 8.00 -19.92 -2.72
N ASP A 102 9.17 -20.25 -2.19
CA ASP A 102 10.43 -20.34 -2.94
C ASP A 102 10.33 -21.35 -4.10
N GLN A 103 9.74 -22.51 -3.86
CA GLN A 103 9.52 -23.53 -4.90
C GLN A 103 8.54 -23.08 -5.98
N VAL A 104 7.48 -22.37 -5.58
CA VAL A 104 6.49 -21.82 -6.51
C VAL A 104 7.12 -20.73 -7.39
N LEU A 105 7.94 -19.85 -6.81
CA LEU A 105 8.61 -18.78 -7.53
C LEU A 105 9.69 -19.28 -8.50
N ALA A 106 10.31 -20.43 -8.22
CA ALA A 106 11.28 -21.06 -9.11
C ALA A 106 10.66 -21.66 -10.39
N ARG A 107 9.35 -21.95 -10.39
CA ARG A 107 8.64 -22.54 -11.52
C ARG A 107 8.34 -21.50 -12.62
N ARG A 108 8.27 -21.99 -13.88
CA ARG A 108 7.82 -21.21 -15.03
C ARG A 108 6.84 -22.06 -15.87
N PRO A 109 5.59 -21.62 -16.15
CA PRO A 109 4.95 -20.41 -15.59
C PRO A 109 4.76 -20.52 -14.08
N ARG A 110 4.69 -19.39 -13.40
CA ARG A 110 4.42 -19.33 -11.94
C ARG A 110 2.96 -19.69 -11.66
N GLN A 111 2.67 -20.97 -11.75
CA GLN A 111 1.34 -21.53 -11.52
C GLN A 111 1.37 -22.47 -10.32
N LEU A 112 0.42 -22.30 -9.41
CA LEU A 112 0.18 -23.18 -8.28
C LEU A 112 -1.11 -23.96 -8.52
N VAL A 113 -1.01 -25.28 -8.69
CA VAL A 113 -2.17 -26.16 -8.79
C VAL A 113 -2.11 -27.13 -7.61
N TYR A 114 -3.16 -27.12 -6.80
CA TYR A 114 -3.18 -27.90 -5.57
C TYR A 114 -4.62 -28.20 -5.13
N GLY A 115 -4.83 -29.28 -4.38
CA GLY A 115 -6.07 -29.62 -3.69
C GLY A 115 -6.64 -30.99 -4.04
N GLY A 116 -7.90 -31.19 -3.67
CA GLY A 116 -8.66 -32.42 -3.84
C GLY A 116 -9.42 -32.52 -5.16
N ARG A 117 -10.67 -33.05 -5.10
CA ARG A 117 -11.56 -33.25 -6.26
C ARG A 117 -12.85 -32.43 -6.19
N GLY A 118 -12.96 -31.54 -5.21
CA GLY A 118 -14.14 -30.69 -4.99
C GLY A 118 -14.18 -29.44 -5.89
N PRO A 119 -15.01 -28.46 -5.53
CA PRO A 119 -15.14 -27.20 -6.26
C PRO A 119 -13.82 -26.49 -6.49
N THR A 120 -13.71 -25.82 -7.63
CA THR A 120 -12.50 -25.07 -8.00
C THR A 120 -12.57 -23.62 -7.51
N THR A 121 -11.46 -23.13 -6.94
CA THR A 121 -11.19 -21.74 -6.70
C THR A 121 -9.96 -21.30 -7.50
N ARG A 122 -10.06 -20.18 -8.22
CA ARG A 122 -8.92 -19.57 -8.92
C ARG A 122 -8.63 -18.21 -8.31
N LEU A 123 -7.36 -17.94 -8.09
CA LEU A 123 -6.93 -16.65 -7.57
C LEU A 123 -5.61 -16.20 -8.20
N VAL A 124 -5.41 -14.91 -8.22
CA VAL A 124 -4.18 -14.27 -8.66
C VAL A 124 -3.55 -13.60 -7.45
N CYS A 125 -2.34 -14.02 -7.11
CA CYS A 125 -1.55 -13.39 -6.06
C CYS A 125 -0.58 -12.39 -6.67
N GLY A 126 -0.44 -11.24 -6.02
CA GLY A 126 0.52 -10.22 -6.39
C GLY A 126 1.11 -9.55 -5.15
N TYR A 127 2.07 -8.69 -5.40
CA TYR A 127 2.66 -7.87 -4.36
C TYR A 127 2.97 -6.47 -4.87
N LEU A 128 3.15 -5.55 -3.93
CA LEU A 128 3.69 -4.21 -4.14
C LEU A 128 4.84 -4.02 -3.17
N ALA A 129 6.03 -3.79 -3.71
CA ALA A 129 7.20 -3.42 -2.93
C ALA A 129 7.21 -1.91 -2.71
N CYS A 130 7.60 -1.49 -1.53
CA CYS A 130 7.74 -0.08 -1.18
C CYS A 130 8.82 0.13 -0.11
N ASP A 131 9.31 1.36 -0.03
CA ASP A 131 10.11 1.80 1.10
C ASP A 131 9.26 1.84 2.37
N ARG A 132 9.70 1.16 3.42
CA ARG A 132 8.96 1.05 4.70
C ARG A 132 8.62 2.40 5.31
N ARG A 133 9.52 3.35 5.20
CA ARG A 133 9.39 4.68 5.84
C ARG A 133 8.49 5.59 5.02
N LEU A 134 8.63 5.57 3.70
CA LEU A 134 7.81 6.37 2.79
C LEU A 134 6.36 5.88 2.78
N ALA A 135 6.15 4.57 2.88
CA ALA A 135 4.81 3.99 2.91
C ALA A 135 4.09 4.13 4.27
N GLY A 136 4.79 4.58 5.32
CA GLY A 136 4.25 4.62 6.69
C GLY A 136 2.94 5.41 6.81
N ILE A 137 2.85 6.60 6.20
CA ILE A 137 1.64 7.43 6.25
C ILE A 137 0.45 6.74 5.57
N LEU A 138 0.68 6.15 4.38
CA LEU A 138 -0.38 5.48 3.61
C LEU A 138 -0.82 4.19 4.28
N LEU A 139 0.13 3.32 4.64
CA LEU A 139 -0.18 1.95 5.05
C LEU A 139 -0.54 1.81 6.53
N ALA A 140 -0.01 2.67 7.42
CA ALA A 140 -0.28 2.58 8.85
C ALA A 140 -1.75 2.79 9.23
N GLY A 141 -2.47 3.60 8.42
CA GLY A 141 -3.90 3.86 8.61
C GLY A 141 -4.83 2.88 7.92
N LEU A 142 -4.30 1.83 7.25
CA LEU A 142 -5.10 0.80 6.62
C LEU A 142 -5.39 -0.34 7.60
N PRO A 143 -6.55 -1.01 7.47
CA PRO A 143 -6.85 -2.20 8.29
C PRO A 143 -5.87 -3.32 7.97
N ALA A 144 -5.74 -4.27 8.90
CA ALA A 144 -4.87 -5.44 8.73
C ALA A 144 -5.25 -6.29 7.51
N LEU A 145 -6.54 -6.34 7.21
CA LEU A 145 -7.14 -6.92 6.01
C LEU A 145 -8.06 -5.90 5.37
N LEU A 146 -7.77 -5.53 4.13
CA LEU A 146 -8.60 -4.66 3.31
C LEU A 146 -9.28 -5.52 2.24
N ARG A 147 -10.62 -5.49 2.19
CA ARG A 147 -11.42 -6.21 1.19
C ARG A 147 -12.25 -5.24 0.38
N VAL A 148 -12.27 -5.44 -0.93
CA VAL A 148 -13.19 -4.78 -1.86
C VAL A 148 -13.68 -5.80 -2.88
N ASN A 149 -14.90 -5.61 -3.42
CA ASN A 149 -15.38 -6.38 -4.56
C ASN A 149 -15.34 -5.50 -5.82
N LEU A 150 -14.71 -6.02 -6.87
CA LEU A 150 -14.57 -5.30 -8.14
C LEU A 150 -15.84 -5.36 -9.01
N ARG A 151 -16.71 -6.34 -8.78
CA ARG A 151 -17.91 -6.53 -9.59
C ARG A 151 -18.91 -5.39 -9.37
N GLY A 152 -19.59 -5.03 -10.43
CA GLY A 152 -20.65 -4.00 -10.38
C GLY A 152 -20.15 -2.55 -10.50
N SER A 153 -18.86 -2.31 -10.70
CA SER A 153 -18.30 -1.00 -10.99
C SER A 153 -17.66 -0.93 -12.37
N ASN A 154 -17.66 0.25 -13.01
CA ASN A 154 -16.96 0.45 -14.28
C ASN A 154 -15.46 0.18 -14.15
N ALA A 155 -14.86 0.58 -13.03
CA ALA A 155 -13.46 0.27 -12.72
C ALA A 155 -13.24 -1.25 -12.64
N GLY A 156 -14.18 -2.00 -12.05
CA GLY A 156 -14.09 -3.44 -11.94
C GLY A 156 -14.08 -4.17 -13.27
N ILE A 157 -14.90 -3.75 -14.23
CA ILE A 157 -14.92 -4.33 -15.60
C ILE A 157 -13.55 -4.17 -16.25
N TRP A 158 -12.98 -2.97 -16.19
CA TRP A 158 -11.66 -2.68 -16.72
C TRP A 158 -10.55 -3.47 -16.01
N LEU A 159 -10.60 -3.52 -14.67
CA LEU A 159 -9.63 -4.27 -13.86
C LEU A 159 -9.67 -5.77 -14.16
N GLU A 160 -10.85 -6.36 -14.32
CA GLU A 160 -11.00 -7.77 -14.67
C GLU A 160 -10.37 -8.08 -16.05
N ALA A 161 -10.58 -7.20 -17.03
CA ALA A 161 -9.94 -7.31 -18.33
C ALA A 161 -8.41 -7.18 -18.24
N SER A 162 -7.93 -6.22 -17.41
CA SER A 162 -6.51 -5.97 -17.17
C SER A 162 -5.84 -7.16 -16.47
N VAL A 163 -6.51 -7.80 -15.51
CA VAL A 163 -6.00 -9.01 -14.85
C VAL A 163 -5.95 -10.19 -15.82
N ARG A 164 -6.97 -10.37 -16.67
CA ARG A 164 -6.92 -11.40 -17.72
C ARG A 164 -5.73 -11.18 -18.66
N TYR A 165 -5.48 -9.95 -19.07
CA TYR A 165 -4.31 -9.60 -19.87
C TYR A 165 -3.00 -9.91 -19.12
N ALA A 166 -2.89 -9.52 -17.84
CA ALA A 166 -1.74 -9.80 -17.00
C ALA A 166 -1.45 -11.30 -16.87
N LEU A 167 -2.49 -12.12 -16.71
CA LEU A 167 -2.35 -13.59 -16.66
C LEU A 167 -1.88 -14.17 -18.00
N ALA A 168 -2.34 -13.65 -19.13
CA ALA A 168 -1.87 -14.05 -20.44
C ALA A 168 -0.39 -13.69 -20.64
N GLU A 169 0.00 -12.46 -20.27
CA GLU A 169 1.38 -11.99 -20.32
C GLU A 169 2.32 -12.81 -19.42
N ALA A 170 1.87 -13.17 -18.21
CA ALA A 170 2.63 -14.01 -17.29
C ALA A 170 2.85 -15.45 -17.80
N ARG A 171 1.94 -15.98 -18.63
CA ARG A 171 2.05 -17.30 -19.24
C ARG A 171 3.01 -17.32 -20.44
N SER A 172 3.04 -16.25 -21.21
CA SER A 172 3.85 -16.11 -22.41
C SER A 172 4.57 -14.75 -22.39
N PRO A 173 5.65 -14.62 -21.57
CA PRO A 173 6.33 -13.36 -21.38
C PRO A 173 6.89 -12.80 -22.70
N ARG A 174 6.61 -11.51 -22.94
CA ARG A 174 7.13 -10.74 -24.07
C ARG A 174 8.13 -9.69 -23.58
N PRO A 175 8.99 -9.12 -24.43
CA PRO A 175 9.83 -8.00 -24.07
C PRO A 175 8.97 -6.86 -23.47
N GLY A 176 9.39 -6.33 -22.31
CA GLY A 176 8.63 -5.30 -21.58
C GLY A 176 7.48 -5.83 -20.71
N GLY A 177 7.11 -7.12 -20.78
CA GLY A 177 5.98 -7.70 -20.03
C GLY A 177 6.08 -7.51 -18.52
N ALA A 178 7.28 -7.64 -17.94
CA ALA A 178 7.48 -7.39 -16.51
C ALA A 178 7.10 -5.95 -16.11
N GLY A 179 7.45 -4.96 -16.94
CA GLY A 179 7.07 -3.57 -16.71
C GLY A 179 5.56 -3.34 -16.80
N VAL A 180 4.90 -4.01 -17.74
CA VAL A 180 3.43 -3.94 -17.86
C VAL A 180 2.78 -4.54 -16.62
N LEU A 181 3.21 -5.72 -16.17
CA LEU A 181 2.68 -6.37 -14.96
C LEU A 181 2.86 -5.51 -13.72
N ALA A 182 4.04 -4.86 -13.57
CA ALA A 182 4.30 -3.95 -12.46
C ALA A 182 3.31 -2.77 -12.47
N LYS A 183 3.07 -2.15 -13.62
CA LYS A 183 2.13 -1.02 -13.72
C LYS A 183 0.68 -1.44 -13.49
N LEU A 184 0.28 -2.59 -13.98
CA LEU A 184 -1.07 -3.12 -13.71
C LEU A 184 -1.30 -3.40 -12.21
N ALA A 185 -0.30 -3.92 -11.50
CA ALA A 185 -0.40 -4.12 -10.06
C ALA A 185 -0.54 -2.79 -9.29
N GLU A 186 0.23 -1.77 -9.68
CA GLU A 186 0.10 -0.42 -9.10
C GLU A 186 -1.31 0.15 -9.31
N VAL A 187 -1.82 0.10 -10.55
CA VAL A 187 -3.15 0.62 -10.88
C VAL A 187 -4.26 -0.17 -10.16
N LEU A 188 -4.15 -1.49 -10.09
CA LEU A 188 -5.08 -2.32 -9.31
C LEU A 188 -5.14 -1.87 -7.85
N PHE A 189 -3.99 -1.61 -7.23
CA PHE A 189 -3.93 -1.16 -5.84
C PHE A 189 -4.56 0.22 -5.64
N ILE A 190 -4.31 1.16 -6.55
CA ILE A 190 -4.93 2.49 -6.51
C ILE A 190 -6.46 2.38 -6.58
N GLU A 191 -6.99 1.58 -7.51
CA GLU A 191 -8.42 1.38 -7.64
C GLU A 191 -9.03 0.65 -6.42
N VAL A 192 -8.31 -0.30 -5.85
CA VAL A 192 -8.71 -0.94 -4.58
C VAL A 192 -8.82 0.08 -3.45
N LEU A 193 -7.86 1.01 -3.32
CA LEU A 193 -7.94 2.08 -2.32
C LEU A 193 -9.14 3.00 -2.57
N ARG A 194 -9.39 3.39 -3.83
CA ARG A 194 -10.54 4.23 -4.22
C ARG A 194 -11.88 3.54 -3.92
N LEU A 195 -12.02 2.26 -4.28
CA LEU A 195 -13.21 1.47 -3.97
C LEU A 195 -13.39 1.32 -2.45
N TYR A 196 -12.31 1.10 -1.71
CA TYR A 196 -12.35 1.04 -0.26
C TYR A 196 -12.81 2.36 0.37
N MET A 197 -12.35 3.51 -0.14
CA MET A 197 -12.79 4.83 0.31
C MET A 197 -14.29 5.04 0.04
N ASN A 198 -14.79 4.54 -1.10
CA ASN A 198 -16.20 4.68 -1.47
C ASN A 198 -17.15 3.73 -0.70
N GLN A 199 -16.64 2.65 -0.12
CA GLN A 199 -17.39 1.76 0.76
C GLN A 199 -17.59 2.43 2.13
N GLN A 200 -18.36 3.51 2.18
CA GLN A 200 -18.61 4.27 3.40
C GLN A 200 -19.31 3.40 4.46
N SER A 201 -18.58 3.07 5.53
CA SER A 201 -19.17 2.62 6.78
C SER A 201 -18.94 3.71 7.83
N GLU A 202 -19.99 4.07 8.54
CA GLU A 202 -19.91 4.99 9.69
C GLU A 202 -18.87 4.47 10.70
N GLY A 203 -18.08 5.39 11.26
CA GLY A 203 -17.10 5.06 12.30
C GLY A 203 -15.70 4.64 11.82
N ARG A 204 -15.42 4.60 10.52
CA ARG A 204 -14.05 4.35 10.04
C ARG A 204 -13.11 5.49 10.40
N THR A 205 -11.93 5.11 10.91
CA THR A 205 -10.79 6.00 11.15
C THR A 205 -9.63 5.63 10.21
N GLY A 206 -8.56 6.39 10.24
CA GLY A 206 -7.38 6.21 9.42
C GLY A 206 -7.27 7.27 8.32
N TRP A 207 -6.09 7.38 7.77
CA TRP A 207 -5.74 8.43 6.81
C TRP A 207 -6.68 8.47 5.58
N LEU A 208 -7.05 7.30 5.01
CA LEU A 208 -7.98 7.25 3.87
C LEU A 208 -9.38 7.78 4.22
N ALA A 209 -9.85 7.54 5.46
CA ALA A 209 -11.11 8.12 5.93
C ALA A 209 -10.99 9.65 6.02
N GLY A 210 -9.82 10.16 6.47
CA GLY A 210 -9.51 11.59 6.46
C GLY A 210 -9.49 12.19 5.05
N VAL A 211 -8.92 11.50 4.06
CA VAL A 211 -8.88 11.97 2.65
C VAL A 211 -10.29 12.08 2.07
N GLY A 212 -11.19 11.15 2.38
CA GLY A 212 -12.60 11.18 1.93
C GLY A 212 -13.51 12.09 2.74
N ASP A 213 -13.04 12.64 3.85
CA ASP A 213 -13.85 13.46 4.73
C ASP A 213 -14.05 14.89 4.20
N ARG A 214 -15.27 15.43 4.35
CA ARG A 214 -15.65 16.74 3.82
C ARG A 214 -14.89 17.94 4.44
N ILE A 215 -14.33 17.76 5.66
CA ILE A 215 -13.60 18.81 6.38
C ILE A 215 -12.09 18.51 6.36
N VAL A 216 -11.71 17.27 6.70
CA VAL A 216 -10.30 16.88 6.79
C VAL A 216 -9.67 16.74 5.39
N GLY A 217 -10.40 16.25 4.39
CA GLY A 217 -9.92 16.08 3.02
C GLY A 217 -9.38 17.38 2.38
N PRO A 218 -10.13 18.49 2.37
CA PRO A 218 -9.62 19.78 1.90
C PRO A 218 -8.35 20.23 2.62
N ALA A 219 -8.25 20.07 3.94
CA ALA A 219 -7.05 20.42 4.71
C ALA A 219 -5.85 19.52 4.32
N LEU A 220 -6.05 18.21 4.15
CA LEU A 220 -5.02 17.30 3.65
C LEU A 220 -4.57 17.70 2.24
N ASN A 221 -5.51 17.99 1.32
CA ASN A 221 -5.19 18.43 -0.04
C ASN A 221 -4.37 19.73 -0.05
N ALA A 222 -4.71 20.69 0.80
CA ALA A 222 -3.99 21.95 0.95
C ALA A 222 -2.54 21.72 1.42
N MET A 223 -2.35 20.91 2.47
CA MET A 223 -1.03 20.55 3.00
C MET A 223 -0.17 19.78 1.98
N HIS A 224 -0.77 18.85 1.23
CA HIS A 224 -0.07 18.04 0.24
C HIS A 224 0.32 18.83 -1.00
N SER A 225 -0.55 19.71 -1.49
CA SER A 225 -0.29 20.51 -2.69
C SER A 225 0.70 21.66 -2.45
N ARG A 226 0.75 22.19 -1.24
CA ARG A 226 1.61 23.33 -0.87
C ARG A 226 2.36 23.08 0.43
N PRO A 227 3.25 22.06 0.48
CA PRO A 227 3.91 21.66 1.72
C PRO A 227 4.83 22.73 2.31
N ALA A 228 5.43 23.58 1.46
CA ALA A 228 6.31 24.66 1.87
C ALA A 228 5.58 25.87 2.45
N HIS A 229 4.27 25.99 2.17
CA HIS A 229 3.49 27.11 2.71
C HIS A 229 3.45 27.12 4.23
N ALA A 230 3.57 28.30 4.85
CA ALA A 230 3.55 28.47 6.32
C ALA A 230 2.13 28.35 6.89
N TRP A 231 1.52 27.17 6.68
CA TRP A 231 0.15 26.89 7.15
C TRP A 231 -0.03 27.13 8.63
N THR A 232 -1.12 27.80 8.98
CA THR A 232 -1.68 27.87 10.32
C THR A 232 -2.93 26.99 10.41
N LEU A 233 -3.30 26.58 11.63
CA LEU A 233 -4.56 25.84 11.85
C LEU A 233 -5.77 26.68 11.41
N GLU A 234 -5.69 27.99 11.53
CA GLU A 234 -6.74 28.94 11.16
C GLU A 234 -6.94 28.99 9.63
N GLU A 235 -5.84 29.06 8.86
CA GLU A 235 -5.90 29.02 7.41
C GLU A 235 -6.43 27.69 6.90
N LEU A 236 -5.97 26.56 7.45
CA LEU A 236 -6.47 25.23 7.09
C LEU A 236 -7.96 25.08 7.40
N ALA A 237 -8.42 25.59 8.55
CA ALA A 237 -9.83 25.54 8.92
C ALA A 237 -10.69 26.40 7.99
N ARG A 238 -10.22 27.59 7.62
CA ARG A 238 -10.90 28.47 6.66
C ARG A 238 -10.98 27.83 5.28
N ASP A 239 -9.88 27.25 4.76
CA ASP A 239 -9.84 26.58 3.47
C ASP A 239 -10.74 25.32 3.46
N ALA A 240 -10.94 24.68 4.63
CA ALA A 240 -11.85 23.55 4.81
C ALA A 240 -13.32 23.95 5.09
N GLY A 241 -13.63 25.25 5.12
CA GLY A 241 -14.98 25.73 5.45
C GLY A 241 -15.45 25.37 6.85
N SER A 242 -14.52 25.37 7.85
CA SER A 242 -14.76 24.88 9.20
C SER A 242 -14.15 25.80 10.27
N SER A 243 -14.50 25.58 11.53
CA SER A 243 -13.80 26.22 12.64
C SER A 243 -12.52 25.47 13.02
N ARG A 244 -11.59 26.17 13.72
CA ARG A 244 -10.32 25.57 14.19
C ARG A 244 -10.55 24.35 15.09
N SER A 245 -11.48 24.44 16.03
CA SER A 245 -11.79 23.35 16.96
C SER A 245 -12.34 22.13 16.22
N VAL A 246 -13.34 22.34 15.36
CA VAL A 246 -13.97 21.26 14.58
C VAL A 246 -12.94 20.58 13.66
N LEU A 247 -12.10 21.34 12.97
CA LEU A 247 -11.03 20.74 12.14
C LEU A 247 -10.05 19.95 13.01
N ALA A 248 -9.57 20.51 14.13
CA ALA A 248 -8.58 19.87 14.98
C ALA A 248 -9.10 18.54 15.57
N ASP A 249 -10.31 18.56 16.12
CA ASP A 249 -10.93 17.37 16.74
C ASP A 249 -11.20 16.28 15.70
N ARG A 250 -11.77 16.66 14.53
CA ARG A 250 -12.07 15.72 13.47
C ARG A 250 -10.82 15.16 12.83
N PHE A 251 -9.79 15.98 12.63
CA PHE A 251 -8.50 15.54 12.11
C PHE A 251 -7.81 14.57 13.07
N GLN A 252 -7.79 14.89 14.38
CA GLN A 252 -7.26 14.01 15.42
C GLN A 252 -8.02 12.67 15.46
N HIS A 253 -9.34 12.70 15.36
CA HIS A 253 -10.18 11.51 15.37
C HIS A 253 -9.90 10.60 14.15
N LEU A 254 -9.84 11.18 12.93
CA LEU A 254 -9.69 10.41 11.69
C LEU A 254 -8.23 10.04 11.41
N VAL A 255 -7.29 10.97 11.57
CA VAL A 255 -5.88 10.80 11.16
C VAL A 255 -4.98 10.34 12.31
N GLY A 256 -5.44 10.53 13.55
CA GLY A 256 -4.70 10.14 14.75
C GLY A 256 -3.62 11.15 15.22
N ASN A 257 -3.49 12.29 14.53
CA ASN A 257 -2.52 13.34 14.82
C ASN A 257 -3.19 14.73 14.71
N SER A 258 -2.60 15.76 15.31
CA SER A 258 -3.05 17.12 15.00
C SER A 258 -2.64 17.54 13.58
N PRO A 259 -3.35 18.50 12.93
CA PRO A 259 -3.02 18.97 11.58
C PRO A 259 -1.56 19.41 11.42
N MET A 260 -1.02 20.15 12.39
CA MET A 260 0.35 20.66 12.33
C MET A 260 1.42 19.57 12.56
N GLN A 261 1.12 18.56 13.39
CA GLN A 261 1.97 17.39 13.54
C GLN A 261 2.01 16.58 12.25
N TYR A 262 0.85 16.37 11.62
CA TYR A 262 0.74 15.71 10.33
C TYR A 262 1.52 16.44 9.23
N LEU A 263 1.37 17.77 9.10
CA LEU A 263 2.14 18.57 8.15
C LEU A 263 3.65 18.41 8.36
N THR A 264 4.10 18.39 9.63
CA THR A 264 5.51 18.15 9.94
C THR A 264 5.97 16.77 9.46
N GLN A 265 5.17 15.72 9.69
CA GLN A 265 5.47 14.36 9.21
C GLN A 265 5.52 14.30 7.68
N TRP A 266 4.55 14.93 7.01
CA TRP A 266 4.51 15.02 5.55
C TRP A 266 5.75 15.72 4.98
N ARG A 267 6.14 16.87 5.53
CA ARG A 267 7.37 17.59 5.15
C ARG A 267 8.62 16.72 5.31
N MET A 268 8.72 15.97 6.40
CA MET A 268 9.85 15.07 6.63
C MET A 268 9.89 13.91 5.64
N LEU A 269 8.73 13.38 5.27
CA LEU A 269 8.62 12.36 4.23
C LEU A 269 9.08 12.88 2.86
N LEU A 270 8.64 14.07 2.48
CA LEU A 270 9.09 14.73 1.24
C LEU A 270 10.59 14.98 1.25
N ALA A 271 11.13 15.47 2.37
CA ALA A 271 12.56 15.68 2.53
C ALA A 271 13.37 14.39 2.37
N ALA A 272 12.92 13.30 2.99
CA ALA A 272 13.54 11.98 2.84
C ALA A 272 13.55 11.51 1.38
N ASN A 273 12.43 11.69 0.67
CA ASN A 273 12.35 11.38 -0.76
C ASN A 273 13.32 12.23 -1.61
N LEU A 274 13.39 13.55 -1.37
CA LEU A 274 14.31 14.45 -2.05
C LEU A 274 15.79 14.11 -1.76
N LEU A 275 16.11 13.73 -0.52
CA LEU A 275 17.46 13.31 -0.13
C LEU A 275 17.91 12.03 -0.87
N CYS A 276 17.00 11.10 -1.16
CA CYS A 276 17.29 9.89 -1.93
C CYS A 276 17.45 10.16 -3.42
N ARG A 277 16.70 11.12 -3.96
CA ARG A 277 16.51 11.27 -5.42
C ARG A 277 17.29 12.40 -6.05
N SER A 278 17.83 13.29 -5.25
CA SER A 278 18.54 14.46 -5.74
C SER A 278 19.83 14.71 -5.00
N ASN A 279 20.79 15.32 -5.70
CA ASN A 279 22.01 15.85 -5.09
C ASN A 279 21.81 17.30 -4.62
N ALA A 280 20.56 17.78 -4.50
CA ALA A 280 20.27 19.15 -4.09
C ALA A 280 20.94 19.46 -2.72
N PRO A 281 21.43 20.69 -2.53
CA PRO A 281 21.95 21.14 -1.23
C PRO A 281 20.89 21.01 -0.14
N LEU A 282 21.30 20.77 1.09
CA LEU A 282 20.37 20.64 2.23
C LEU A 282 19.54 21.88 2.44
N ALA A 283 20.12 23.06 2.25
CA ALA A 283 19.42 24.35 2.32
C ALA A 283 18.24 24.39 1.34
N ARG A 284 18.45 23.95 0.11
CA ARG A 284 17.39 23.90 -0.91
C ARG A 284 16.28 22.93 -0.53
N ILE A 285 16.63 21.74 -0.04
CA ILE A 285 15.64 20.76 0.43
C ILE A 285 14.85 21.33 1.63
N ALA A 286 15.52 22.00 2.57
CA ALA A 286 14.85 22.64 3.69
C ALA A 286 13.80 23.68 3.23
N GLU A 287 14.18 24.52 2.28
CA GLU A 287 13.29 25.51 1.66
C GLU A 287 12.11 24.85 0.95
N ASP A 288 12.37 23.85 0.10
CA ASP A 288 11.34 23.12 -0.67
C ASP A 288 10.29 22.43 0.23
N VAL A 289 10.65 22.06 1.46
CA VAL A 289 9.72 21.48 2.42
C VAL A 289 9.24 22.48 3.51
N GLY A 290 9.52 23.79 3.34
CA GLY A 290 8.96 24.86 4.15
C GLY A 290 9.69 25.14 5.48
N TYR A 291 11.00 24.92 5.52
CA TYR A 291 11.85 25.35 6.64
C TYR A 291 12.70 26.54 6.25
N GLN A 292 12.69 27.57 7.08
CA GLN A 292 13.45 28.81 6.85
C GLN A 292 14.94 28.69 7.16
N THR A 293 15.34 27.70 7.98
CA THR A 293 16.74 27.48 8.36
C THR A 293 17.13 26.01 8.35
N ASP A 294 18.37 25.72 7.93
CA ASP A 294 18.95 24.38 7.93
C ASP A 294 18.98 23.77 9.33
N THR A 295 19.15 24.60 10.36
CA THR A 295 19.18 24.13 11.75
C THR A 295 17.81 23.61 12.20
N ALA A 296 16.74 24.35 11.91
CA ALA A 296 15.38 23.91 12.23
C ALA A 296 15.00 22.64 11.45
N PHE A 297 15.32 22.61 10.17
CA PHE A 297 15.14 21.44 9.32
C PHE A 297 15.90 20.22 9.87
N SER A 298 17.20 20.35 10.14
CA SER A 298 18.05 19.25 10.61
C SER A 298 17.58 18.68 11.97
N ARG A 299 17.10 19.54 12.86
CA ARG A 299 16.50 19.11 14.15
C ARG A 299 15.19 18.33 13.95
N ALA A 300 14.29 18.82 13.07
CA ALA A 300 13.04 18.14 12.76
C ALA A 300 13.30 16.79 12.09
N PHE A 301 14.21 16.76 11.11
CA PHE A 301 14.58 15.54 10.40
C PHE A 301 15.22 14.49 11.32
N ARG A 302 16.16 14.90 12.18
CA ARG A 302 16.77 14.01 13.17
C ARG A 302 15.74 13.43 14.14
N ARG A 303 14.74 14.22 14.54
CA ARG A 303 13.63 13.75 15.40
C ARG A 303 12.80 12.70 14.69
N ALA A 304 12.53 12.86 13.38
CA ALA A 304 11.71 11.95 12.60
C ALA A 304 12.44 10.65 12.20
N TYR A 305 13.74 10.75 11.88
CA TYR A 305 14.50 9.63 11.29
C TYR A 305 15.70 9.15 12.14
N GLY A 306 15.91 9.73 13.31
CA GLY A 306 16.99 9.34 14.25
C GLY A 306 18.39 9.80 13.84
N SER A 307 18.59 10.33 12.63
CA SER A 307 19.89 10.77 12.11
C SER A 307 19.78 12.12 11.37
N PRO A 308 20.87 12.93 11.32
CA PRO A 308 20.89 14.16 10.54
C PRO A 308 20.71 13.88 9.03
N PRO A 309 20.15 14.85 8.25
CA PRO A 309 19.85 14.68 6.82
C PRO A 309 21.05 14.24 5.98
N ALA A 310 22.23 14.84 6.20
CA ALA A 310 23.45 14.49 5.46
C ALA A 310 23.94 13.06 5.73
N ALA A 311 23.91 12.63 6.99
CA ALA A 311 24.27 11.26 7.36
C ALA A 311 23.24 10.26 6.80
N TRP A 312 21.97 10.60 6.88
CA TRP A 312 20.89 9.80 6.34
C TRP A 312 21.03 9.61 4.82
N ARG A 313 21.29 10.68 4.05
CA ARG A 313 21.56 10.62 2.59
C ARG A 313 22.69 9.66 2.28
N ARG A 314 23.85 9.81 2.93
CA ARG A 314 25.01 8.91 2.71
C ARG A 314 24.67 7.44 2.95
N ASN A 315 23.95 7.16 4.03
CA ASN A 315 23.57 5.80 4.38
C ASN A 315 22.58 5.18 3.37
N GLN A 316 21.69 5.97 2.78
CA GLN A 316 20.78 5.48 1.74
C GLN A 316 21.52 5.22 0.42
N LEU A 317 22.37 6.16 -0.02
CA LEU A 317 23.17 5.97 -1.23
C LEU A 317 24.11 4.74 -1.12
N ALA A 318 24.70 4.50 0.06
CA ALA A 318 25.51 3.30 0.29
C ALA A 318 24.70 2.00 0.16
N ARG A 319 23.44 2.00 0.59
CA ARG A 319 22.53 0.84 0.44
C ARG A 319 22.14 0.60 -1.02
N ASP A 320 21.93 1.65 -1.81
CA ASP A 320 21.58 1.54 -3.22
C ASP A 320 22.74 1.04 -4.09
N HIS A 321 23.99 1.28 -3.69
CA HIS A 321 25.18 0.77 -4.39
C HIS A 321 25.49 -0.71 -4.10
N VAL A 322 24.92 -1.30 -3.06
CA VAL A 322 25.07 -2.71 -2.69
C VAL A 322 23.95 -3.57 -3.32
N ARG A 323 22.99 -2.95 -3.98
CA ARG A 323 21.90 -3.58 -4.72
C ARG A 323 22.18 -3.66 -6.21
#